data_505aea141976d0d6fd9851f99e5067e7
#
_entry.id   505aea141976d0d6fd9851f99e5067e7
#
_cell.length_a   1.000
_cell.length_b   1.000
_cell.length_c   1.000
_cell.angle_alpha   90.00
_cell.angle_beta   90.00
_cell.angle_gamma   90.00
#
_symmetry.space_group_name_H-M   'P 1'
#
loop_
_entity.id
_entity.type
_entity.pdbx_description
1 polymer ?
#
loop_
_entity_poly.entity_id
_entity_poly.type
_entity_poly.pdbx_seq_one_letter_code
_entity_poly.pdbx_strand_id
1 'polypeptide(L)'
;MRPTDRIAVDSYVFDALMPDLVAHDRRPAAFLVYLHLWRKTRGGARGVVLSLSMITDATGLSKRSVQTALQHLERRALVTTRRTTPNSAPTVTLHAHWRK
;
A
#
# COMPACT_ATOMS: atom_id res chain seq x y z
N MET A 1 -15.30 -0.91 12.04
CA MET A 1 -15.33 -2.02 11.07
C MET A 1 -16.15 -3.17 11.63
N ARG A 2 -17.02 -3.73 10.83
CA ARG A 2 -17.85 -4.85 11.27
C ARG A 2 -17.11 -6.17 11.07
N PRO A 3 -17.30 -7.16 11.98
CA PRO A 3 -16.68 -8.47 11.78
C PRO A 3 -17.14 -9.20 10.51
N THR A 4 -18.32 -8.81 9.98
CA THR A 4 -18.87 -9.42 8.77
C THR A 4 -18.40 -8.74 7.48
N ASP A 5 -17.69 -7.60 7.58
CA ASP A 5 -17.17 -6.93 6.39
C ASP A 5 -16.07 -7.80 5.74
N ARG A 6 -16.14 -7.88 4.42
CA ARG A 6 -15.20 -8.71 3.65
C ARG A 6 -14.65 -7.91 2.49
N ILE A 7 -13.40 -8.17 2.17
CA ILE A 7 -12.77 -7.65 0.97
C ILE A 7 -12.13 -8.81 0.22
N ALA A 8 -12.12 -8.70 -1.10
CA ALA A 8 -11.42 -9.66 -1.94
C ALA A 8 -9.98 -9.21 -2.11
N VAL A 9 -9.04 -10.14 -1.94
CA VAL A 9 -7.63 -9.90 -2.18
C VAL A 9 -7.16 -10.96 -3.17
N ASP A 10 -6.55 -10.51 -4.29
CA ASP A 10 -6.05 -11.45 -5.28
C ASP A 10 -5.03 -12.39 -4.63
N SER A 11 -5.10 -13.67 -4.95
CA SER A 11 -4.16 -14.65 -4.41
C SER A 11 -2.71 -14.31 -4.74
N TYR A 12 -2.47 -13.63 -5.87
CA TYR A 12 -1.13 -13.17 -6.25
C TYR A 12 -0.48 -12.33 -5.15
N VAL A 13 -1.27 -11.53 -4.43
CA VAL A 13 -0.75 -10.69 -3.33
C VAL A 13 -0.06 -11.55 -2.28
N PHE A 14 -0.65 -12.70 -1.95
CA PHE A 14 -0.08 -13.59 -0.95
C PHE A 14 0.93 -14.58 -1.56
N ASP A 15 0.65 -15.09 -2.75
CA ASP A 15 1.47 -16.15 -3.32
C ASP A 15 2.76 -15.64 -3.95
N ALA A 16 2.75 -14.39 -4.44
CA ALA A 16 3.90 -13.81 -5.13
C ALA A 16 4.43 -12.55 -4.46
N LEU A 17 3.57 -11.57 -4.17
CA LEU A 17 4.05 -10.30 -3.60
C LEU A 17 4.58 -10.46 -2.18
N MET A 18 3.92 -11.27 -1.36
CA MET A 18 4.37 -11.44 0.02
C MET A 18 5.79 -12.01 0.09
N PRO A 19 6.09 -13.17 -0.53
CA PRO A 19 7.47 -13.65 -0.48
C PRO A 19 8.46 -12.72 -1.20
N ASP A 20 8.02 -12.01 -2.25
CA ASP A 20 8.89 -11.11 -2.98
C ASP A 20 9.27 -9.89 -2.13
N LEU A 21 8.29 -9.24 -1.51
CA LEU A 21 8.54 -8.04 -0.70
C LEU A 21 9.13 -8.38 0.67
N VAL A 22 8.65 -9.43 1.32
CA VAL A 22 9.06 -9.76 2.69
C VAL A 22 10.40 -10.49 2.70
N ALA A 23 10.55 -11.51 1.87
CA ALA A 23 11.74 -12.35 1.88
C ALA A 23 12.82 -11.85 0.93
N HIS A 24 12.49 -11.68 -0.34
CA HIS A 24 13.48 -11.26 -1.34
C HIS A 24 13.97 -9.83 -1.09
N ASP A 25 13.04 -8.87 -0.99
CA ASP A 25 13.37 -7.47 -0.79
C ASP A 25 13.70 -7.14 0.66
N ARG A 26 13.34 -8.02 1.59
CA ARG A 26 13.47 -7.80 3.04
C ARG A 26 12.79 -6.52 3.49
N ARG A 27 11.58 -6.29 2.97
CA ARG A 27 10.76 -5.10 3.27
C ARG A 27 9.37 -5.50 3.73
N PRO A 28 9.23 -6.14 4.90
CA PRO A 28 7.90 -6.54 5.37
C PRO A 28 6.96 -5.35 5.57
N ALA A 29 7.50 -4.19 5.97
CA ALA A 29 6.69 -2.99 6.10
C ALA A 29 6.07 -2.58 4.77
N ALA A 30 6.78 -2.75 3.65
CA ALA A 30 6.24 -2.46 2.33
C ALA A 30 5.03 -3.34 2.02
N PHE A 31 5.09 -4.62 2.37
CA PHE A 31 3.96 -5.52 2.17
C PHE A 31 2.76 -5.10 3.02
N LEU A 32 2.99 -4.74 4.27
CA LEU A 32 1.91 -4.28 5.17
C LEU A 32 1.24 -3.02 4.63
N VAL A 33 2.03 -2.07 4.15
CA VAL A 33 1.49 -0.85 3.56
C VAL A 33 0.71 -1.16 2.29
N TYR A 34 1.21 -2.06 1.44
CA TYR A 34 0.50 -2.47 0.23
C TYR A 34 -0.86 -3.10 0.56
N LEU A 35 -0.91 -3.98 1.56
CA LEU A 35 -2.17 -4.59 2.01
C LEU A 35 -3.16 -3.54 2.50
N HIS A 36 -2.67 -2.55 3.27
CA HIS A 36 -3.53 -1.47 3.75
C HIS A 36 -4.09 -0.66 2.58
N LEU A 37 -3.25 -0.35 1.60
CA LEU A 37 -3.70 0.36 0.39
C LEU A 37 -4.72 -0.47 -0.39
N TRP A 38 -4.51 -1.78 -0.46
CA TRP A 38 -5.48 -2.68 -1.07
C TRP A 38 -6.85 -2.56 -0.39
N ARG A 39 -6.85 -2.54 0.94
CA ARG A 39 -8.08 -2.38 1.71
C ARG A 39 -8.78 -1.06 1.37
N LYS A 40 -8.04 0.03 1.25
CA LYS A 40 -8.59 1.37 0.99
C LYS A 40 -9.10 1.52 -0.45
N THR A 41 -8.43 0.88 -1.39
CA THR A 41 -8.79 0.97 -2.81
C THR A 41 -9.63 -0.21 -3.28
N ARG A 42 -9.79 -1.22 -2.44
CA ARG A 42 -10.41 -2.51 -2.77
C ARG A 42 -9.72 -3.17 -3.97
N GLY A 43 -8.40 -3.03 -4.05
CA GLY A 43 -7.61 -3.59 -5.12
C GLY A 43 -7.74 -2.88 -6.45
N GLY A 44 -8.40 -1.72 -6.48
CA GLY A 44 -8.58 -0.95 -7.70
C GLY A 44 -7.45 0.03 -7.94
N ALA A 45 -7.35 0.53 -9.18
CA ALA A 45 -6.36 1.53 -9.57
C ALA A 45 -6.79 2.97 -9.23
N ARG A 46 -7.83 3.11 -8.43
CA ARG A 46 -8.35 4.41 -8.02
C ARG A 46 -7.39 5.08 -7.04
N GLY A 47 -7.11 6.37 -7.24
CA GLY A 47 -6.32 7.13 -6.28
C GLY A 47 -7.12 7.40 -5.00
N VAL A 48 -6.42 7.33 -3.86
CA VAL A 48 -7.00 7.60 -2.56
C VAL A 48 -6.12 8.62 -1.84
N VAL A 49 -6.73 9.63 -1.24
CA VAL A 49 -5.99 10.63 -0.47
C VAL A 49 -5.68 10.03 0.91
N LEU A 50 -4.40 9.82 1.20
CA LEU A 50 -3.96 9.22 2.46
C LEU A 50 -2.73 9.95 2.97
N SER A 51 -2.85 10.52 4.18
CA SER A 51 -1.68 11.10 4.85
C SER A 51 -0.84 10.00 5.48
N LEU A 52 0.43 10.33 5.78
CA LEU A 52 1.30 9.41 6.49
C LEU A 52 0.71 8.98 7.83
N SER A 53 0.12 9.92 8.57
CA SER A 53 -0.46 9.59 9.87
C SER A 53 -1.64 8.63 9.75
N MET A 54 -2.43 8.72 8.70
CA MET A 54 -3.52 7.77 8.48
C MET A 54 -2.99 6.35 8.27
N ILE A 55 -1.90 6.21 7.51
CA ILE A 55 -1.28 4.90 7.27
C ILE A 55 -0.61 4.39 8.54
N THR A 56 0.08 5.28 9.26
CA THR A 56 0.72 4.94 10.54
C THR A 56 -0.31 4.42 11.54
N ASP A 57 -1.43 5.12 11.68
CA ASP A 57 -2.48 4.72 12.62
C ASP A 57 -3.10 3.37 12.24
N ALA A 58 -3.27 3.13 10.95
CA ALA A 58 -3.91 1.92 10.46
C ALA A 58 -3.00 0.69 10.52
N THR A 59 -1.69 0.87 10.35
CA THR A 59 -0.74 -0.24 10.27
C THR A 59 0.03 -0.49 11.55
N GLY A 60 0.13 0.50 12.43
CA GLY A 60 0.98 0.42 13.61
C GLY A 60 2.46 0.65 13.31
N LEU A 61 2.81 0.96 12.07
CA LEU A 61 4.19 1.25 11.68
C LEU A 61 4.56 2.68 12.06
N SER A 62 5.85 2.93 12.26
CA SER A 62 6.35 4.28 12.46
C SER A 62 6.22 5.10 11.18
N LYS A 63 6.20 6.42 11.32
CA LYS A 63 6.17 7.33 10.17
C LYS A 63 7.31 7.07 9.22
N ARG A 64 8.52 6.86 9.76
CA ARG A 64 9.71 6.57 8.94
C ARG A 64 9.55 5.26 8.18
N SER A 65 9.04 4.22 8.85
CA SER A 65 8.80 2.93 8.19
C SER A 65 7.80 3.06 7.05
N VAL A 66 6.74 3.85 7.24
CA VAL A 66 5.75 4.08 6.19
C VAL A 66 6.38 4.84 5.01
N GLN A 67 7.18 5.88 5.29
CA GLN A 67 7.85 6.64 4.24
C GLN A 67 8.78 5.74 3.42
N THR A 68 9.59 4.93 4.09
CA THR A 68 10.51 4.00 3.44
C THR A 68 9.74 2.95 2.63
N ALA A 69 8.64 2.44 3.20
CA ALA A 69 7.80 1.46 2.52
C ALA A 69 7.20 2.03 1.24
N LEU A 70 6.66 3.25 1.30
CA LEU A 70 6.09 3.89 0.11
C LEU A 70 7.15 4.13 -0.97
N GLN A 71 8.34 4.59 -0.59
CA GLN A 71 9.44 4.77 -1.54
C GLN A 71 9.81 3.45 -2.22
N HIS A 72 9.86 2.37 -1.45
CA HIS A 72 10.18 1.06 -1.99
C HIS A 72 9.09 0.57 -2.96
N LEU A 73 7.82 0.73 -2.57
CA LEU A 73 6.70 0.36 -3.43
C LEU A 73 6.68 1.16 -4.73
N GLU A 74 7.05 2.44 -4.68
CA GLU A 74 7.17 3.26 -5.88
C GLU A 74 8.28 2.75 -6.80
N ARG A 75 9.44 2.39 -6.25
CA ARG A 75 10.52 1.80 -7.04
C ARG A 75 10.13 0.49 -7.69
N ARG A 76 9.26 -0.27 -7.04
CA ARG A 76 8.73 -1.53 -7.57
C ARG A 76 7.54 -1.32 -8.50
N ALA A 77 7.15 -0.06 -8.76
CA ALA A 77 6.01 0.30 -9.59
C ALA A 77 4.68 -0.28 -9.06
N LEU A 78 4.58 -0.48 -7.76
CA LEU A 78 3.39 -1.02 -7.11
C LEU A 78 2.47 0.08 -6.59
N VAL A 79 2.98 1.29 -6.40
CA VAL A 79 2.17 2.47 -6.06
C VAL A 79 2.74 3.70 -6.77
N THR A 80 1.89 4.71 -6.91
CA THR A 80 2.28 6.05 -7.32
C THR A 80 1.70 7.03 -6.30
N THR A 81 2.50 8.02 -5.91
CA THR A 81 2.03 9.08 -5.01
C THR A 81 2.12 10.42 -5.72
N ARG A 82 1.10 11.25 -5.53
CA ARG A 82 1.06 12.60 -6.11
C ARG A 82 0.55 13.59 -5.08
N ARG A 83 1.12 14.79 -5.09
CA ARG A 83 0.66 15.91 -4.27
C ARG A 83 0.32 17.08 -5.18
N THR A 84 -0.80 17.77 -4.89
CA THR A 84 -1.14 18.99 -5.60
C THR A 84 -0.34 20.18 -5.09
N THR A 85 -0.02 20.17 -3.78
CA THR A 85 0.83 21.17 -3.14
C THR A 85 1.75 20.46 -2.15
N PRO A 86 2.89 21.09 -1.75
CA PRO A 86 3.78 20.47 -0.76
C PRO A 86 3.12 20.17 0.59
N ASN A 87 2.07 20.91 0.94
CA ASN A 87 1.40 20.76 2.24
C ASN A 87 0.15 19.90 2.18
N SER A 88 -0.26 19.45 0.99
CA SER A 88 -1.45 18.61 0.87
C SER A 88 -1.12 17.14 1.15
N ALA A 89 -2.12 16.38 1.60
CA ALA A 89 -1.99 14.95 1.70
C ALA A 89 -1.82 14.35 0.31
N PRO A 90 -0.96 13.35 0.14
CA PRO A 90 -0.75 12.75 -1.17
C PRO A 90 -1.95 11.92 -1.62
N THR A 91 -2.17 11.88 -2.92
CA THR A 91 -3.04 10.89 -3.53
C THR A 91 -2.19 9.68 -3.85
N VAL A 92 -2.57 8.52 -3.31
CA VAL A 92 -1.84 7.27 -3.48
C VAL A 92 -2.65 6.38 -4.40
N THR A 93 -2.03 5.90 -5.46
CA THR A 93 -2.66 4.97 -6.41
C THR A 93 -1.94 3.64 -6.33
N LEU A 94 -2.71 2.58 -6.10
CA LEU A 94 -2.20 1.22 -6.06
C LEU A 94 -2.20 0.64 -7.48
N HIS A 95 -1.12 -0.07 -7.82
CA HIS A 95 -1.01 -0.73 -9.11
C HIS A 95 -1.02 -2.24 -8.92
N ALA A 96 -1.78 -2.92 -9.78
CA ALA A 96 -1.88 -4.37 -9.82
C ALA A 96 -1.65 -4.81 -11.27
N HIS A 97 -0.44 -4.55 -11.76
CA HIS A 97 -0.10 -4.74 -13.18
C HIS A 97 -0.04 -6.21 -13.61
N TRP A 98 -0.16 -7.16 -12.68
CA TRP A 98 -0.34 -8.57 -13.02
C TRP A 98 -1.78 -8.86 -13.48
N ARG A 99 -2.71 -7.97 -13.21
CA ARG A 99 -4.08 -8.09 -13.68
C ARG A 99 -4.17 -7.73 -15.15
N LYS A 100 -5.01 -8.44 -15.85
CA LYS A 100 -5.30 -8.15 -17.26
C LYS A 100 -6.69 -7.56 -17.40
#